data_c2c8fdd7a15c0ac5c82e5d02c8eecd9c
#
_entry.id   c2c8fdd7a15c0ac5c82e5d02c8eecd9c
#
_cell.length_a   1.000
_cell.length_b   1.000
_cell.length_c   1.000
_cell.angle_alpha   90.00
_cell.angle_beta   90.00
_cell.angle_gamma   90.00
#
_symmetry.space_group_name_H-M   'P 1'
#
loop_
_entity.id
_entity.type
_entity.pdbx_description
1 polymer ?
#
loop_
_entity_poly.entity_id
_entity_poly.type
_entity_poly.pdbx_seq_one_letter_code
_entity_poly.pdbx_strand_id
1 'polypeptide(L)'
;MKVSSLKLVDYRNYEKLELKFYDDLNIFIGCNAQGKTNILEAVYYAACGSSFRSSTDSELVRWNAPGGSISLGFQRFGVENQLDFTFYRDRRRTIAYNGRKISVKELIGAVNVVLFAPDDLQLIKGAPAGRRRFLDMEISQASPAYYHELIKYNRLLQQRNSLLKEIRERRAGRDMLEYWNPQLAESAAKITAKRLEAVKKFNMLANLMQKRISGNEENLSIAYQIKGSENEPIAGNLKIWYNEMLTRSGEEDVYRGVTGIGPHRDDIIISVNGINLRSFGSQGPQRTGVLAMKHSELEFIRSETGEYPILLLDDVMSELDAGRRQQLLSFIGREGIQTLITATDEAYFDMQSVERYFRVAAGSVAGAGYGEADG
;
A
#
# COMPACT_ATOMS: atom_id res chain seq x y z
N MET A 1 13.74 2.44 9.84
CA MET A 1 13.26 3.71 9.23
C MET A 1 12.35 4.42 10.22
N LYS A 2 12.42 5.76 10.35
CA LYS A 2 11.62 6.52 11.31
C LYS A 2 11.22 7.86 10.72
N VAL A 3 10.00 8.33 10.96
CA VAL A 3 9.56 9.71 10.72
C VAL A 3 9.97 10.57 11.91
N SER A 4 10.64 11.67 11.68
CA SER A 4 11.07 12.61 12.74
C SER A 4 10.12 13.80 12.89
N SER A 5 9.55 14.29 11.80
CA SER A 5 8.65 15.46 11.83
C SER A 5 7.64 15.46 10.69
N LEU A 6 6.51 16.15 10.92
CA LEU A 6 5.49 16.42 9.92
C LEU A 6 5.04 17.87 10.02
N LYS A 7 5.08 18.59 8.89
CA LYS A 7 4.48 19.92 8.76
C LYS A 7 3.40 19.89 7.70
N LEU A 8 2.23 20.40 8.03
CA LEU A 8 1.09 20.53 7.13
C LEU A 8 0.69 22.00 7.05
N VAL A 9 0.40 22.49 5.84
CA VAL A 9 -0.18 23.81 5.61
C VAL A 9 -1.35 23.65 4.65
N ASP A 10 -2.52 24.15 5.03
CA ASP A 10 -3.76 24.07 4.27
C ASP A 10 -4.06 22.65 3.74
N TYR A 11 -3.88 21.66 4.60
CA TYR A 11 -4.08 20.25 4.29
C TYR A 11 -5.31 19.71 5.02
N ARG A 12 -6.31 19.20 4.30
CA ARG A 12 -7.56 18.66 4.84
C ARG A 12 -8.24 19.67 5.79
N ASN A 13 -8.30 19.35 7.10
CA ASN A 13 -8.85 20.21 8.14
C ASN A 13 -7.78 21.05 8.87
N TYR A 14 -6.50 20.85 8.53
CA TYR A 14 -5.39 21.59 9.15
C TYR A 14 -5.06 22.87 8.36
N GLU A 15 -5.13 24.00 9.02
CA GLU A 15 -4.59 25.26 8.51
C GLU A 15 -3.07 25.24 8.60
N LYS A 16 -2.56 24.94 9.77
CA LYS A 16 -1.15 24.74 10.05
C LYS A 16 -1.00 23.69 11.13
N LEU A 17 -0.13 22.72 10.90
CA LEU A 17 0.25 21.71 11.89
C LEU A 17 1.75 21.49 11.81
N GLU A 18 2.40 21.40 12.97
CA GLU A 18 3.80 21.02 13.10
C GLU A 18 3.92 19.99 14.21
N LEU A 19 4.41 18.79 13.89
CA LEU A 19 4.56 17.67 14.80
C LEU A 19 6.00 17.17 14.78
N LYS A 20 6.49 16.77 15.95
CA LYS A 20 7.67 15.92 16.10
C LYS A 20 7.21 14.56 16.62
N PHE A 21 7.70 13.50 16.00
CA PHE A 21 7.35 12.15 16.38
C PHE A 21 8.39 11.55 17.33
N TYR A 22 7.93 10.60 18.13
CA TYR A 22 8.79 9.75 18.94
C TYR A 22 9.27 8.56 18.11
N ASP A 23 10.37 7.99 18.51
CA ASP A 23 11.08 6.94 17.77
C ASP A 23 10.34 5.59 17.72
N ASP A 24 9.40 5.38 18.63
CA ASP A 24 8.68 4.14 18.87
C ASP A 24 7.17 4.30 18.61
N LEU A 25 6.42 4.62 19.65
CA LEU A 25 4.96 4.67 19.63
C LEU A 25 4.44 6.10 19.67
N ASN A 26 3.57 6.44 18.71
CA ASN A 26 2.91 7.72 18.60
C ASN A 26 1.39 7.49 18.55
N ILE A 27 0.68 7.82 19.62
CA ILE A 27 -0.76 7.62 19.75
C ILE A 27 -1.50 8.94 19.56
N PHE A 28 -2.43 9.00 18.63
CA PHE A 28 -3.31 10.14 18.36
C PHE A 28 -4.71 9.83 18.84
N ILE A 29 -5.15 10.50 19.90
CA ILE A 29 -6.45 10.29 20.56
C ILE A 29 -7.37 11.46 20.32
N GLY A 30 -8.63 11.20 20.07
CA GLY A 30 -9.68 12.24 19.91
C GLY A 30 -10.96 11.66 19.32
N CYS A 31 -12.03 12.43 19.34
CA CYS A 31 -13.30 12.04 18.74
C CYS A 31 -13.18 11.82 17.22
N ASN A 32 -14.21 11.21 16.62
CA ASN A 32 -14.27 11.04 15.17
C ASN A 32 -14.29 12.41 14.46
N ALA A 33 -13.77 12.45 13.25
CA ALA A 33 -13.69 13.64 12.38
C ALA A 33 -12.81 14.80 12.90
N GLN A 34 -11.99 14.61 13.93
CA GLN A 34 -11.10 15.66 14.46
C GLN A 34 -9.81 15.85 13.63
N GLY A 35 -9.48 14.92 12.75
CA GLY A 35 -8.30 15.01 11.88
C GLY A 35 -7.22 13.94 12.11
N LYS A 36 -7.41 13.01 13.05
CA LYS A 36 -6.46 11.92 13.35
C LYS A 36 -6.00 11.16 12.09
N THR A 37 -6.95 10.62 11.33
CA THR A 37 -6.70 9.93 10.06
C THR A 37 -5.95 10.81 9.05
N ASN A 38 -6.17 12.14 9.06
CA ASN A 38 -5.51 13.05 8.12
C ASN A 38 -4.00 13.16 8.39
N ILE A 39 -3.55 12.98 9.64
CA ILE A 39 -2.12 12.89 9.99
C ILE A 39 -1.49 11.64 9.37
N LEU A 40 -2.12 10.47 9.59
CA LEU A 40 -1.66 9.22 9.02
C LEU A 40 -1.70 9.26 7.48
N GLU A 41 -2.78 9.85 6.92
CA GLU A 41 -2.91 10.04 5.48
C GLU A 41 -1.77 10.87 4.90
N ALA A 42 -1.33 11.92 5.58
CA ALA A 42 -0.21 12.75 5.13
C ALA A 42 1.12 11.96 5.10
N VAL A 43 1.39 11.15 6.13
CA VAL A 43 2.59 10.28 6.17
C VAL A 43 2.51 9.22 5.07
N TYR A 44 1.37 8.53 4.93
CA TYR A 44 1.15 7.56 3.87
C TYR A 44 1.30 8.17 2.47
N TYR A 45 0.72 9.35 2.28
CA TYR A 45 0.82 10.08 1.01
C TYR A 45 2.25 10.44 0.67
N ALA A 46 3.03 10.89 1.64
CA ALA A 46 4.44 11.21 1.45
C ALA A 46 5.28 9.97 1.08
N ALA A 47 4.91 8.78 1.55
CA ALA A 47 5.56 7.52 1.21
C ALA A 47 5.13 6.98 -0.17
N CYS A 48 3.82 6.94 -0.43
CA CYS A 48 3.23 6.25 -1.57
C CYS A 48 2.89 7.16 -2.76
N GLY A 49 2.96 8.49 -2.59
CA GLY A 49 2.59 9.46 -3.61
C GLY A 49 1.10 9.46 -3.98
N SER A 50 0.26 8.84 -3.17
CA SER A 50 -1.20 8.79 -3.36
C SER A 50 -1.89 8.63 -2.02
N SER A 51 -3.11 9.17 -1.90
CA SER A 51 -3.95 8.94 -0.72
C SER A 51 -4.56 7.54 -0.74
N PHE A 52 -4.78 6.96 0.43
CA PHE A 52 -5.58 5.72 0.57
C PHE A 52 -7.08 5.99 0.65
N ARG A 53 -7.51 7.27 0.78
CA ARG A 53 -8.91 7.69 0.91
C ARG A 53 -9.42 8.49 -0.29
N SER A 54 -8.55 9.20 -0.97
CA SER A 54 -8.93 10.17 -2.03
C SER A 54 -8.29 9.81 -3.36
N SER A 55 -9.02 10.02 -4.44
CA SER A 55 -8.55 9.75 -5.79
C SER A 55 -7.83 10.94 -6.43
N THR A 56 -8.03 12.16 -5.92
CA THR A 56 -7.48 13.38 -6.48
C THR A 56 -6.72 14.21 -5.44
N ASP A 57 -5.63 14.85 -5.86
CA ASP A 57 -4.80 15.68 -4.98
C ASP A 57 -5.53 16.95 -4.51
N SER A 58 -6.49 17.44 -5.29
CA SER A 58 -7.30 18.62 -4.94
C SER A 58 -8.15 18.44 -3.70
N GLU A 59 -8.54 17.20 -3.39
CA GLU A 59 -9.27 16.86 -2.17
C GLU A 59 -8.42 16.94 -0.90
N LEU A 60 -7.10 16.93 -1.03
CA LEU A 60 -6.15 17.06 0.08
C LEU A 60 -6.03 18.52 0.54
N VAL A 61 -6.32 19.48 -0.35
CA VAL A 61 -6.23 20.90 -0.06
C VAL A 61 -7.40 21.35 0.81
N ARG A 62 -7.12 22.09 1.88
CA ARG A 62 -8.14 22.65 2.78
C ARG A 62 -9.19 23.47 2.01
N TRP A 63 -10.42 23.42 2.46
CA TRP A 63 -11.53 24.18 1.85
C TRP A 63 -11.16 25.67 1.75
N ASN A 64 -11.44 26.28 0.60
CA ASN A 64 -11.17 27.68 0.25
C ASN A 64 -9.68 28.05 0.16
N ALA A 65 -8.73 27.17 0.42
CA ALA A 65 -7.32 27.43 0.19
C ALA A 65 -6.95 27.23 -1.29
N PRO A 66 -6.02 28.02 -1.85
CA PRO A 66 -5.58 27.89 -3.25
C PRO A 66 -4.65 26.69 -3.47
N GLY A 67 -4.04 26.18 -2.41
CA GLY A 67 -3.11 25.07 -2.40
C GLY A 67 -2.78 24.67 -0.97
N GLY A 68 -1.93 23.67 -0.80
CA GLY A 68 -1.49 23.19 0.50
C GLY A 68 -0.14 22.50 0.39
N SER A 69 0.43 22.10 1.52
CA SER A 69 1.71 21.39 1.54
C SER A 69 1.81 20.32 2.64
N ILE A 70 2.64 19.32 2.36
CA ILE A 70 3.14 18.34 3.32
C ILE A 70 4.66 18.44 3.29
N SER A 71 5.30 18.55 4.46
CA SER A 71 6.74 18.39 4.64
C SER A 71 6.97 17.28 5.68
N LEU A 72 7.65 16.22 5.27
CA LEU A 72 7.93 15.03 6.08
C LEU A 72 9.43 14.90 6.30
N GLY A 73 9.89 15.09 7.54
CA GLY A 73 11.24 14.72 7.97
C GLY A 73 11.29 13.25 8.36
N PHE A 74 12.31 12.52 7.93
CA PHE A 74 12.47 11.10 8.24
C PHE A 74 13.92 10.67 8.25
N GLN A 75 14.21 9.61 9.00
CA GLN A 75 15.52 8.99 9.08
C GLN A 75 15.52 7.64 8.37
N ARG A 76 16.50 7.44 7.49
CA ARG A 76 16.74 6.18 6.79
C ARG A 76 18.21 5.79 6.92
N PHE A 77 18.50 4.57 7.39
CA PHE A 77 19.87 4.11 7.70
C PHE A 77 20.66 5.14 8.53
N GLY A 78 19.99 5.76 9.50
CA GLY A 78 20.61 6.78 10.36
C GLY A 78 20.83 8.15 9.72
N VAL A 79 20.43 8.36 8.46
CA VAL A 79 20.58 9.64 7.74
C VAL A 79 19.23 10.38 7.70
N GLU A 80 19.25 11.64 8.14
CA GLU A 80 18.08 12.53 8.07
C GLU A 80 17.78 12.93 6.63
N ASN A 81 16.52 12.89 6.28
CA ASN A 81 16.02 13.23 4.97
C ASN A 81 14.70 14.01 5.08
N GLN A 82 14.33 14.72 4.01
CA GLN A 82 13.09 15.47 3.94
C GLN A 82 12.39 15.28 2.59
N LEU A 83 11.08 15.09 2.65
CA LEU A 83 10.17 15.09 1.51
C LEU A 83 9.19 16.24 1.61
N ASP A 84 9.11 17.06 0.56
CA ASP A 84 8.20 18.17 0.47
C ASP A 84 7.24 17.99 -0.69
N PHE A 85 5.95 18.19 -0.41
CA PHE A 85 4.88 18.20 -1.41
C PHE A 85 4.19 19.53 -1.39
N THR A 86 3.95 20.10 -2.57
CA THR A 86 3.11 21.29 -2.71
C THR A 86 1.96 20.94 -3.65
N PHE A 87 0.75 21.15 -3.17
CA PHE A 87 -0.50 20.89 -3.90
C PHE A 87 -1.06 22.19 -4.44
N TYR A 88 -1.70 22.07 -5.61
CA TYR A 88 -2.41 23.16 -6.25
C TYR A 88 -3.77 22.65 -6.72
N ARG A 89 -4.77 23.55 -6.78
CA ARG A 89 -6.08 23.19 -7.31
C ARG A 89 -6.13 23.15 -8.83
N ASP A 90 -5.30 23.95 -9.49
CA ASP A 90 -5.33 24.23 -10.93
C ASP A 90 -4.20 23.56 -11.72
N ARG A 91 -3.23 22.99 -11.03
CA ARG A 91 -2.06 22.36 -11.66
C ARG A 91 -1.56 21.15 -10.89
N ARG A 92 -0.63 20.40 -11.50
CA ARG A 92 0.00 19.23 -10.90
C ARG A 92 0.84 19.64 -9.69
N ARG A 93 0.81 18.79 -8.64
CA ARG A 93 1.67 18.91 -7.47
C ARG A 93 3.16 18.92 -7.84
N THR A 94 3.98 19.48 -6.96
CA THR A 94 5.43 19.36 -6.98
C THR A 94 5.90 18.50 -5.83
N ILE A 95 6.98 17.74 -6.04
CA ILE A 95 7.62 16.88 -5.05
C ILE A 95 9.09 17.26 -5.01
N ALA A 96 9.64 17.44 -3.81
CA ALA A 96 11.07 17.61 -3.60
C ALA A 96 11.60 16.63 -2.55
N TYR A 97 12.81 16.13 -2.77
CA TYR A 97 13.55 15.28 -1.85
C TYR A 97 14.86 15.98 -1.50
N ASN A 98 15.07 16.31 -0.24
CA ASN A 98 16.19 17.12 0.25
C ASN A 98 16.40 18.42 -0.59
N GLY A 99 15.28 19.11 -0.88
CA GLY A 99 15.26 20.34 -1.68
C GLY A 99 15.37 20.16 -3.19
N ARG A 100 15.70 18.95 -3.69
CA ARG A 100 15.77 18.65 -5.13
C ARG A 100 14.41 18.19 -5.64
N LYS A 101 13.90 18.82 -6.70
CA LYS A 101 12.67 18.38 -7.36
C LYS A 101 12.82 16.96 -7.93
N ILE A 102 11.87 16.10 -7.61
CA ILE A 102 11.82 14.70 -8.05
C ILE A 102 10.49 14.35 -8.71
N SER A 103 10.46 13.22 -9.39
CA SER A 103 9.24 12.59 -9.91
C SER A 103 8.68 11.57 -8.92
N VAL A 104 7.40 11.14 -9.13
CA VAL A 104 6.81 10.05 -8.34
C VAL A 104 7.61 8.75 -8.47
N LYS A 105 8.29 8.53 -9.59
CA LYS A 105 9.14 7.34 -9.79
C LYS A 105 10.33 7.32 -8.83
N GLU A 106 10.91 8.48 -8.55
CA GLU A 106 12.03 8.63 -7.62
C GLU A 106 11.57 8.65 -6.16
N LEU A 107 10.28 8.95 -5.91
CA LEU A 107 9.68 8.97 -4.59
C LEU A 107 9.52 7.55 -4.02
N ILE A 108 8.98 6.62 -4.82
CA ILE A 108 8.62 5.28 -4.34
C ILE A 108 9.85 4.54 -3.81
N GLY A 109 9.74 4.06 -2.58
CA GLY A 109 10.81 3.42 -1.84
C GLY A 109 11.74 4.37 -1.07
N ALA A 110 11.52 5.70 -1.12
CA ALA A 110 12.22 6.65 -0.25
C ALA A 110 11.81 6.49 1.21
N VAL A 111 10.51 6.40 1.43
CA VAL A 111 9.90 6.05 2.73
C VAL A 111 9.02 4.82 2.51
N ASN A 112 9.11 3.85 3.40
CA ASN A 112 8.28 2.65 3.38
C ASN A 112 7.29 2.69 4.54
N VAL A 113 6.03 2.38 4.24
CA VAL A 113 4.95 2.37 5.22
C VAL A 113 4.10 1.11 5.06
N VAL A 114 3.57 0.62 6.15
CA VAL A 114 2.50 -0.38 6.16
C VAL A 114 1.30 0.23 6.85
N LEU A 115 0.18 0.26 6.16
CA LEU A 115 -1.07 0.81 6.67
C LEU A 115 -2.03 -0.32 7.07
N PHE A 116 -2.53 -0.27 8.29
CA PHE A 116 -3.71 -1.00 8.74
C PHE A 116 -4.88 -0.03 8.80
N ALA A 117 -5.95 -0.33 8.10
CA ALA A 117 -7.18 0.46 8.08
C ALA A 117 -8.42 -0.46 8.15
N PRO A 118 -9.59 0.05 8.54
CA PRO A 118 -10.83 -0.74 8.59
C PRO A 118 -11.17 -1.43 7.27
N ASP A 119 -10.79 -0.81 6.15
CA ASP A 119 -11.03 -1.35 4.80
C ASP A 119 -10.13 -2.53 4.42
N ASP A 120 -9.17 -2.94 5.24
CA ASP A 120 -8.26 -4.05 4.92
C ASP A 120 -8.97 -5.40 4.73
N LEU A 121 -10.19 -5.57 5.29
CA LEU A 121 -11.04 -6.71 4.98
C LEU A 121 -11.36 -6.83 3.48
N GLN A 122 -11.32 -5.74 2.73
CA GLN A 122 -11.49 -5.74 1.27
C GLN A 122 -10.35 -6.46 0.54
N LEU A 123 -9.20 -6.63 1.18
CA LEU A 123 -8.12 -7.45 0.63
C LEU A 123 -8.59 -8.91 0.42
N ILE A 124 -9.41 -9.43 1.33
CA ILE A 124 -9.97 -10.78 1.24
C ILE A 124 -11.28 -10.77 0.45
N LYS A 125 -12.24 -9.91 0.82
CA LYS A 125 -13.60 -9.90 0.26
C LYS A 125 -13.71 -9.21 -1.09
N GLY A 126 -12.84 -8.26 -1.35
CA GLY A 126 -12.91 -7.36 -2.50
C GLY A 126 -12.56 -8.01 -3.85
N ALA A 127 -12.58 -7.19 -4.87
CA ALA A 127 -12.23 -7.58 -6.23
C ALA A 127 -10.73 -7.86 -6.39
N PRO A 128 -10.34 -8.68 -7.39
CA PRO A 128 -8.93 -8.97 -7.72
C PRO A 128 -8.06 -7.71 -7.92
N ALA A 129 -8.67 -6.61 -8.37
CA ALA A 129 -7.95 -5.34 -8.56
C ALA A 129 -7.35 -4.80 -7.25
N GLY A 130 -8.07 -4.92 -6.12
CA GLY A 130 -7.55 -4.53 -4.80
C GLY A 130 -6.35 -5.37 -4.38
N ARG A 131 -6.42 -6.69 -4.56
CA ARG A 131 -5.30 -7.60 -4.24
C ARG A 131 -4.07 -7.37 -5.11
N ARG A 132 -4.26 -7.11 -6.42
CA ARG A 132 -3.15 -6.70 -7.30
C ARG A 132 -2.53 -5.40 -6.86
N ARG A 133 -3.36 -4.38 -6.54
CA ARG A 133 -2.86 -3.08 -6.06
C ARG A 133 -2.06 -3.23 -4.76
N PHE A 134 -2.53 -4.05 -3.84
CA PHE A 134 -1.81 -4.41 -2.62
C PHE A 134 -0.43 -4.98 -2.96
N LEU A 135 -0.37 -6.06 -3.74
CA LEU A 135 0.90 -6.72 -4.09
C LEU A 135 1.85 -5.76 -4.83
N ASP A 136 1.31 -4.97 -5.76
CA ASP A 136 2.11 -3.99 -6.52
C ASP A 136 2.68 -2.90 -5.62
N MET A 137 1.93 -2.45 -4.61
CA MET A 137 2.39 -1.44 -3.66
C MET A 137 3.54 -1.98 -2.82
N GLU A 138 3.36 -3.18 -2.22
CA GLU A 138 4.37 -3.78 -1.36
C GLU A 138 5.68 -4.08 -2.12
N ILE A 139 5.58 -4.66 -3.32
CA ILE A 139 6.78 -4.91 -4.14
C ILE A 139 7.41 -3.59 -4.59
N SER A 140 6.61 -2.56 -4.92
CA SER A 140 7.14 -1.27 -5.38
C SER A 140 7.90 -0.54 -4.28
N GLN A 141 7.40 -0.56 -3.04
CA GLN A 141 8.10 0.01 -1.89
C GLN A 141 9.46 -0.66 -1.65
N ALA A 142 9.51 -1.97 -1.81
CA ALA A 142 10.72 -2.77 -1.63
C ALA A 142 11.68 -2.71 -2.84
N SER A 143 11.16 -2.47 -4.05
CA SER A 143 11.92 -2.50 -5.31
C SER A 143 11.48 -1.39 -6.27
N PRO A 144 12.16 -0.24 -6.29
CA PRO A 144 11.90 0.81 -7.28
C PRO A 144 11.99 0.34 -8.73
N ALA A 145 12.84 -0.66 -9.03
CA ALA A 145 12.95 -1.26 -10.34
C ALA A 145 11.65 -1.95 -10.79
N TYR A 146 10.95 -2.61 -9.86
CA TYR A 146 9.63 -3.17 -10.12
C TYR A 146 8.61 -2.08 -10.46
N TYR A 147 8.59 -0.99 -9.70
CA TYR A 147 7.69 0.14 -9.96
C TYR A 147 7.91 0.75 -11.35
N HIS A 148 9.17 0.89 -11.77
CA HIS A 148 9.50 1.36 -13.11
C HIS A 148 8.97 0.42 -14.21
N GLU A 149 9.12 -0.90 -14.01
CA GLU A 149 8.60 -1.89 -14.96
C GLU A 149 7.07 -1.90 -14.98
N LEU A 150 6.42 -1.70 -13.82
CA LEU A 150 4.95 -1.60 -13.72
C LEU A 150 4.41 -0.39 -14.50
N ILE A 151 5.06 0.76 -14.41
CA ILE A 151 4.71 1.96 -15.19
C ILE A 151 4.89 1.70 -16.69
N LYS A 152 6.00 1.07 -17.08
CA LYS A 152 6.28 0.71 -18.47
C LYS A 152 5.20 -0.23 -19.00
N TYR A 153 4.87 -1.27 -18.25
CA TYR A 153 3.83 -2.23 -18.59
C TYR A 153 2.48 -1.56 -18.81
N ASN A 154 2.06 -0.71 -17.88
CA ASN A 154 0.77 -0.01 -17.96
C ASN A 154 0.72 0.91 -19.21
N ARG A 155 1.83 1.54 -19.57
CA ARG A 155 1.93 2.35 -20.81
C ARG A 155 1.79 1.48 -22.06
N LEU A 156 2.51 0.36 -22.14
CA LEU A 156 2.41 -0.60 -23.24
C LEU A 156 1.00 -1.16 -23.36
N LEU A 157 0.38 -1.52 -22.23
CA LEU A 157 -0.99 -2.01 -22.17
C LEU A 157 -1.99 -0.98 -22.70
N GLN A 158 -1.85 0.28 -22.31
CA GLN A 158 -2.71 1.36 -22.78
C GLN A 158 -2.57 1.57 -24.29
N GLN A 159 -1.34 1.56 -24.82
CA GLN A 159 -1.07 1.71 -26.24
C GLN A 159 -1.64 0.53 -27.04
N ARG A 160 -1.44 -0.71 -26.58
CA ARG A 160 -2.02 -1.89 -27.21
C ARG A 160 -3.55 -1.83 -27.20
N ASN A 161 -4.18 -1.43 -26.08
CA ASN A 161 -5.61 -1.31 -26.00
C ASN A 161 -6.18 -0.20 -26.94
N SER A 162 -5.45 0.88 -27.15
CA SER A 162 -5.82 1.89 -28.15
C SER A 162 -5.76 1.31 -29.57
N LEU A 163 -4.68 0.58 -29.89
CA LEU A 163 -4.53 -0.09 -31.18
C LEU A 163 -5.65 -1.13 -31.42
N LEU A 164 -6.01 -1.93 -30.41
CA LEU A 164 -7.12 -2.91 -30.52
C LEU A 164 -8.46 -2.25 -30.91
N LYS A 165 -8.73 -1.06 -30.37
CA LYS A 165 -9.93 -0.28 -30.73
C LYS A 165 -9.84 0.24 -32.16
N GLU A 166 -8.70 0.76 -32.59
CA GLU A 166 -8.47 1.23 -33.97
C GLU A 166 -8.61 0.10 -34.99
N ILE A 167 -8.09 -1.11 -34.68
CA ILE A 167 -8.25 -2.30 -35.52
C ILE A 167 -9.74 -2.69 -35.61
N ARG A 168 -10.45 -2.70 -34.49
CA ARG A 168 -11.90 -2.99 -34.43
C ARG A 168 -12.69 -2.00 -35.31
N GLU A 169 -12.29 -0.75 -35.30
CA GLU A 169 -12.90 0.31 -36.11
C GLU A 169 -12.36 0.38 -37.55
N ARG A 170 -11.51 -0.58 -37.94
CA ARG A 170 -10.88 -0.68 -39.28
C ARG A 170 -9.97 0.52 -39.65
N ARG A 171 -9.41 1.18 -38.63
CA ARG A 171 -8.48 2.31 -38.81
C ARG A 171 -6.99 1.88 -38.77
N ALA A 172 -6.73 0.65 -38.34
CA ALA A 172 -5.40 0.07 -38.28
C ALA A 172 -5.39 -1.40 -38.70
N GLY A 173 -4.25 -1.90 -39.15
CA GLY A 173 -4.02 -3.30 -39.52
C GLY A 173 -3.71 -4.17 -38.31
N ARG A 174 -4.07 -5.48 -38.38
CA ARG A 174 -3.80 -6.45 -37.32
C ARG A 174 -2.32 -6.80 -37.20
N ASP A 175 -1.58 -6.67 -38.25
CA ASP A 175 -0.13 -6.86 -38.32
C ASP A 175 0.63 -5.97 -37.33
N MET A 176 0.08 -4.81 -36.99
CA MET A 176 0.66 -3.92 -35.98
C MET A 176 0.73 -4.56 -34.57
N LEU A 177 -0.09 -5.58 -34.27
CA LEU A 177 -0.02 -6.31 -33.00
C LEU A 177 1.30 -7.09 -32.83
N GLU A 178 1.92 -7.53 -33.93
CA GLU A 178 3.21 -8.24 -33.93
C GLU A 178 4.34 -7.37 -33.36
N TYR A 179 4.23 -6.06 -33.45
CA TYR A 179 5.18 -5.13 -32.84
C TYR A 179 4.94 -4.95 -31.32
N TRP A 180 3.68 -4.92 -30.89
CA TRP A 180 3.32 -4.65 -29.49
C TRP A 180 3.33 -5.88 -28.60
N ASN A 181 2.95 -7.04 -29.13
CA ASN A 181 2.85 -8.29 -28.34
C ASN A 181 4.19 -8.68 -27.68
N PRO A 182 5.36 -8.68 -28.38
CA PRO A 182 6.62 -9.07 -27.76
C PRO A 182 7.06 -8.10 -26.63
N GLN A 183 6.81 -6.80 -26.79
CA GLN A 183 7.17 -5.79 -25.79
C GLN A 183 6.31 -5.93 -24.53
N LEU A 184 4.99 -6.12 -24.73
CA LEU A 184 4.05 -6.34 -23.62
C LEU A 184 4.34 -7.67 -22.91
N ALA A 185 4.64 -8.74 -23.67
CA ALA A 185 4.99 -10.05 -23.14
C ALA A 185 6.27 -10.01 -22.30
N GLU A 186 7.29 -9.30 -22.73
CA GLU A 186 8.53 -9.15 -21.96
C GLU A 186 8.31 -8.42 -20.65
N SER A 187 7.56 -7.32 -20.67
CA SER A 187 7.23 -6.55 -19.48
C SER A 187 6.31 -7.33 -18.54
N ALA A 188 5.31 -8.04 -19.08
CA ALA A 188 4.43 -8.94 -18.34
C ALA A 188 5.22 -10.04 -17.61
N ALA A 189 6.16 -10.67 -18.30
CA ALA A 189 6.99 -11.74 -17.72
C ALA A 189 7.82 -11.24 -16.52
N LYS A 190 8.42 -10.05 -16.62
CA LYS A 190 9.20 -9.45 -15.54
C LYS A 190 8.33 -9.17 -14.30
N ILE A 191 7.15 -8.60 -14.51
CA ILE A 191 6.19 -8.32 -13.42
C ILE A 191 5.74 -9.61 -12.76
N THR A 192 5.31 -10.60 -13.57
CA THR A 192 4.81 -11.88 -13.06
C THR A 192 5.88 -12.64 -12.30
N ALA A 193 7.13 -12.67 -12.79
CA ALA A 193 8.24 -13.31 -12.08
C ALA A 193 8.45 -12.69 -10.69
N LYS A 194 8.45 -11.36 -10.59
CA LYS A 194 8.60 -10.66 -9.30
C LYS A 194 7.40 -10.89 -8.37
N ARG A 195 6.18 -10.93 -8.90
CA ARG A 195 4.98 -11.24 -8.10
C ARG A 195 5.00 -12.68 -7.57
N LEU A 196 5.42 -13.65 -8.37
CA LEU A 196 5.58 -15.05 -7.93
C LEU A 196 6.61 -15.16 -6.80
N GLU A 197 7.76 -14.48 -6.92
CA GLU A 197 8.77 -14.42 -5.87
C GLU A 197 8.21 -13.80 -4.59
N ALA A 198 7.54 -12.65 -4.68
CA ALA A 198 6.95 -11.97 -3.54
C ALA A 198 5.85 -12.79 -2.88
N VAL A 199 4.93 -13.37 -3.66
CA VAL A 199 3.84 -14.21 -3.12
C VAL A 199 4.39 -15.44 -2.40
N LYS A 200 5.49 -16.05 -2.88
CA LYS A 200 6.16 -17.13 -2.15
C LYS A 200 6.64 -16.70 -0.77
N LYS A 201 7.24 -15.49 -0.65
CA LYS A 201 7.68 -14.93 0.63
C LYS A 201 6.48 -14.57 1.51
N PHE A 202 5.47 -13.89 0.96
CA PHE A 202 4.23 -13.57 1.69
C PHE A 202 3.55 -14.82 2.21
N ASN A 203 3.45 -15.87 1.41
CA ASN A 203 2.85 -17.15 1.84
C ASN A 203 3.56 -17.75 3.06
N MET A 204 4.89 -17.74 3.06
CA MET A 204 5.68 -18.26 4.18
C MET A 204 5.49 -17.39 5.44
N LEU A 205 5.62 -16.07 5.32
CA LEU A 205 5.53 -15.13 6.43
C LEU A 205 4.11 -15.08 7.01
N ALA A 206 3.09 -14.97 6.17
CA ALA A 206 1.70 -14.90 6.60
C ALA A 206 1.24 -16.21 7.24
N ASN A 207 1.68 -17.38 6.74
CA ASN A 207 1.38 -18.67 7.39
C ASN A 207 2.02 -18.76 8.78
N LEU A 208 3.26 -18.30 8.93
CA LEU A 208 3.92 -18.25 10.24
C LEU A 208 3.15 -17.35 11.21
N MET A 209 2.67 -16.20 10.76
CA MET A 209 1.89 -15.28 11.59
C MET A 209 0.50 -15.86 11.91
N GLN A 210 -0.17 -16.47 10.94
CA GLN A 210 -1.47 -17.13 11.17
C GLN A 210 -1.37 -18.19 12.26
N LYS A 211 -0.36 -19.04 12.20
CA LYS A 211 -0.11 -20.04 13.23
C LYS A 211 0.11 -19.45 14.62
N ARG A 212 0.87 -18.37 14.72
CA ARG A 212 1.09 -17.67 15.99
C ARG A 212 -0.22 -17.10 16.57
N ILE A 213 -1.05 -16.49 15.71
CA ILE A 213 -2.32 -15.88 16.11
C ILE A 213 -3.34 -16.94 16.51
N SER A 214 -3.41 -18.07 15.78
CA SER A 214 -4.39 -19.14 15.99
C SER A 214 -3.93 -20.24 16.95
N GLY A 215 -2.78 -20.11 17.62
CA GLY A 215 -2.26 -21.19 18.47
C GLY A 215 -1.86 -22.46 17.69
N ASN A 216 -1.42 -22.33 16.46
CA ASN A 216 -1.10 -23.42 15.50
C ASN A 216 -2.29 -24.20 14.93
N GLU A 217 -3.52 -23.73 15.11
CA GLU A 217 -4.72 -24.42 14.62
C GLU A 217 -5.00 -24.14 13.14
N GLU A 218 -4.58 -22.99 12.63
CA GLU A 218 -4.89 -22.56 11.26
C GLU A 218 -3.64 -22.43 10.40
N ASN A 219 -3.74 -22.89 9.13
CA ASN A 219 -2.71 -22.73 8.12
C ASN A 219 -3.22 -21.78 7.03
N LEU A 220 -2.60 -20.60 6.91
CA LEU A 220 -2.90 -19.66 5.84
C LEU A 220 -2.04 -19.99 4.61
N SER A 221 -2.66 -19.93 3.45
CA SER A 221 -2.03 -20.16 2.14
C SER A 221 -2.35 -19.01 1.21
N ILE A 222 -1.32 -18.49 0.54
CA ILE A 222 -1.41 -17.43 -0.47
C ILE A 222 -0.84 -17.99 -1.77
N ALA A 223 -1.65 -18.03 -2.83
CA ALA A 223 -1.26 -18.49 -4.15
C ALA A 223 -1.48 -17.41 -5.21
N TYR A 224 -0.54 -17.27 -6.15
CA TYR A 224 -0.68 -16.39 -7.30
C TYR A 224 -1.29 -17.15 -8.47
N GLN A 225 -2.39 -16.65 -9.02
CA GLN A 225 -3.11 -17.25 -10.13
C GLN A 225 -2.90 -16.40 -11.38
N ILE A 226 -2.20 -16.98 -12.35
CA ILE A 226 -1.98 -16.36 -13.66
C ILE A 226 -3.19 -16.65 -14.55
N LYS A 227 -3.78 -15.59 -15.10
CA LYS A 227 -4.92 -15.72 -16.00
C LYS A 227 -4.54 -16.43 -17.30
N GLY A 228 -5.23 -17.50 -17.61
CA GLY A 228 -4.98 -18.35 -18.80
C GLY A 228 -4.07 -19.55 -18.54
N SER A 229 -3.61 -19.74 -17.28
CA SER A 229 -2.83 -20.93 -16.87
C SER A 229 -3.53 -21.76 -15.78
N GLU A 230 -4.83 -21.56 -15.61
CA GLU A 230 -5.59 -22.17 -14.51
C GLU A 230 -5.59 -23.70 -14.54
N ASN A 231 -5.49 -24.29 -15.74
CA ASN A 231 -5.56 -25.74 -15.95
C ASN A 231 -4.20 -26.37 -16.25
N GLU A 232 -3.19 -25.58 -16.60
CA GLU A 232 -1.87 -26.09 -17.00
C GLU A 232 -0.76 -25.23 -16.40
N PRO A 233 0.24 -25.82 -15.74
CA PRO A 233 1.43 -25.10 -15.30
C PRO A 233 2.14 -24.50 -16.52
N ILE A 234 2.63 -23.26 -16.38
CA ILE A 234 3.44 -22.63 -17.41
C ILE A 234 4.77 -23.38 -17.51
N ALA A 235 4.93 -24.15 -18.58
CA ALA A 235 6.18 -24.81 -18.89
C ALA A 235 7.12 -23.83 -19.61
N GLY A 236 8.31 -23.58 -19.04
CA GLY A 236 9.36 -22.80 -19.69
C GLY A 236 9.31 -21.28 -19.41
N ASN A 237 9.61 -20.49 -20.41
CA ASN A 237 9.84 -19.05 -20.28
C ASN A 237 8.55 -18.24 -20.32
N LEU A 238 8.25 -17.50 -19.26
CA LEU A 238 7.07 -16.63 -19.15
C LEU A 238 6.93 -15.64 -20.32
N LYS A 239 8.02 -15.12 -20.87
CA LYS A 239 7.99 -14.21 -22.02
C LYS A 239 7.43 -14.90 -23.27
N ILE A 240 7.89 -16.13 -23.54
CA ILE A 240 7.42 -16.93 -24.67
C ILE A 240 5.94 -17.25 -24.48
N TRP A 241 5.58 -17.73 -23.30
CA TRP A 241 4.18 -18.03 -22.95
C TRP A 241 3.26 -16.84 -23.13
N TYR A 242 3.62 -15.66 -22.58
CA TYR A 242 2.80 -14.44 -22.75
C TYR A 242 2.68 -14.04 -24.21
N ASN A 243 3.76 -14.12 -24.99
CA ASN A 243 3.70 -13.76 -26.42
C ASN A 243 2.74 -14.69 -27.19
N GLU A 244 2.79 -15.99 -26.95
CA GLU A 244 1.87 -16.97 -27.52
C GLU A 244 0.42 -16.71 -27.11
N MET A 245 0.17 -16.45 -25.83
CA MET A 245 -1.16 -16.19 -25.31
C MET A 245 -1.76 -14.89 -25.88
N LEU A 246 -0.95 -13.82 -25.99
CA LEU A 246 -1.38 -12.56 -26.60
C LEU A 246 -1.68 -12.71 -28.10
N THR A 247 -0.96 -13.58 -28.79
CA THR A 247 -1.21 -13.90 -30.19
C THR A 247 -2.50 -14.71 -30.36
N ARG A 248 -2.68 -15.75 -29.54
CA ARG A 248 -3.92 -16.60 -29.55
C ARG A 248 -5.17 -15.80 -29.20
N SER A 249 -5.09 -14.88 -28.23
CA SER A 249 -6.23 -14.05 -27.82
C SER A 249 -6.49 -12.85 -28.74
N GLY A 250 -5.67 -12.65 -29.76
CA GLY A 250 -5.69 -11.44 -30.58
C GLY A 250 -7.05 -11.09 -31.19
N GLU A 251 -7.80 -12.07 -31.70
CA GLU A 251 -9.15 -11.85 -32.27
C GLU A 251 -10.16 -11.42 -31.21
N GLU A 252 -10.18 -12.09 -30.06
CA GLU A 252 -11.04 -11.75 -28.94
C GLU A 252 -10.69 -10.39 -28.36
N ASP A 253 -9.40 -10.07 -28.22
CA ASP A 253 -8.90 -8.77 -27.74
C ASP A 253 -9.35 -7.64 -28.68
N VAL A 254 -9.29 -7.84 -30.00
CA VAL A 254 -9.79 -6.87 -31.00
C VAL A 254 -11.29 -6.69 -30.86
N TYR A 255 -12.06 -7.79 -30.79
CA TYR A 255 -13.50 -7.72 -30.60
C TYR A 255 -13.90 -6.93 -29.35
N ARG A 256 -13.23 -7.20 -28.23
CA ARG A 256 -13.48 -6.51 -26.94
C ARG A 256 -12.86 -5.10 -26.87
N GLY A 257 -11.84 -4.81 -27.68
CA GLY A 257 -11.06 -3.58 -27.61
C GLY A 257 -10.17 -3.46 -26.37
N VAL A 258 -9.85 -4.59 -25.72
CA VAL A 258 -9.03 -4.65 -24.49
C VAL A 258 -8.21 -5.95 -24.43
N THR A 259 -7.04 -5.87 -23.86
CA THR A 259 -6.16 -7.03 -23.63
C THR A 259 -6.72 -7.92 -22.55
N GLY A 260 -6.92 -9.21 -22.85
CA GLY A 260 -7.50 -10.22 -21.96
C GLY A 260 -6.50 -10.97 -21.09
N ILE A 261 -5.22 -10.99 -21.47
CA ILE A 261 -4.14 -11.78 -20.84
C ILE A 261 -3.04 -10.85 -20.34
N GLY A 262 -2.52 -11.13 -19.14
CA GLY A 262 -1.40 -10.39 -18.54
C GLY A 262 -1.57 -10.13 -17.05
N PRO A 263 -0.53 -9.65 -16.34
CA PRO A 263 -0.53 -9.44 -14.89
C PRO A 263 -1.63 -8.48 -14.39
N HIS A 264 -2.21 -7.66 -15.24
CA HIS A 264 -3.38 -6.83 -14.95
C HIS A 264 -4.69 -7.63 -14.84
N ARG A 265 -4.69 -8.92 -15.19
CA ARG A 265 -5.84 -9.86 -15.12
C ARG A 265 -5.64 -10.95 -14.08
N ASP A 266 -4.44 -11.12 -13.56
CA ASP A 266 -4.12 -12.14 -12.57
C ASP A 266 -4.81 -11.89 -11.22
N ASP A 267 -4.79 -12.90 -10.35
CA ASP A 267 -5.36 -12.80 -8.99
C ASP A 267 -4.44 -13.44 -7.94
N ILE A 268 -4.76 -13.15 -6.68
CA ILE A 268 -4.16 -13.76 -5.51
C ILE A 268 -5.27 -14.51 -4.76
N ILE A 269 -5.07 -15.79 -4.52
CA ILE A 269 -5.99 -16.62 -3.78
C ILE A 269 -5.48 -16.76 -2.36
N ILE A 270 -6.33 -16.43 -1.38
CA ILE A 270 -6.02 -16.51 0.04
C ILE A 270 -6.94 -17.55 0.66
N SER A 271 -6.36 -18.57 1.29
CA SER A 271 -7.09 -19.69 1.87
C SER A 271 -6.60 -19.98 3.30
N VAL A 272 -7.49 -20.46 4.15
CA VAL A 272 -7.15 -20.99 5.48
C VAL A 272 -7.62 -22.44 5.54
N ASN A 273 -6.72 -23.34 5.92
CA ASN A 273 -6.97 -24.80 5.95
C ASN A 273 -7.59 -25.34 4.64
N GLY A 274 -7.12 -24.80 3.49
CA GLY A 274 -7.60 -25.15 2.16
C GLY A 274 -8.92 -24.49 1.75
N ILE A 275 -9.57 -23.73 2.64
CA ILE A 275 -10.84 -23.05 2.36
C ILE A 275 -10.55 -21.63 1.87
N ASN A 276 -11.04 -21.26 0.68
CA ASN A 276 -10.89 -19.93 0.14
C ASN A 276 -11.66 -18.91 1.01
N LEU A 277 -10.92 -17.97 1.61
CA LEU A 277 -11.48 -16.99 2.56
C LEU A 277 -12.49 -16.03 1.91
N ARG A 278 -12.37 -15.75 0.62
CA ARG A 278 -13.29 -14.85 -0.09
C ARG A 278 -14.69 -15.47 -0.18
N SER A 279 -14.78 -16.75 -0.53
CA SER A 279 -16.04 -17.42 -0.84
C SER A 279 -16.72 -18.04 0.38
N PHE A 280 -15.91 -18.54 1.34
CA PHE A 280 -16.40 -19.41 2.41
C PHE A 280 -15.90 -19.02 3.80
N GLY A 281 -15.08 -17.98 3.92
CA GLY A 281 -14.52 -17.57 5.20
C GLY A 281 -15.57 -16.90 6.10
N SER A 282 -15.72 -17.36 7.35
CA SER A 282 -16.42 -16.61 8.39
C SER A 282 -15.62 -15.37 8.80
N GLN A 283 -16.24 -14.43 9.51
CA GLN A 283 -15.59 -13.15 9.86
C GLN A 283 -14.32 -13.33 10.72
N GLY A 284 -14.28 -14.32 11.62
CA GLY A 284 -13.13 -14.60 12.48
C GLY A 284 -11.87 -14.92 11.69
N PRO A 285 -11.82 -16.03 10.90
CA PRO A 285 -10.69 -16.38 10.05
C PRO A 285 -10.32 -15.30 9.03
N GLN A 286 -11.29 -14.53 8.51
CA GLN A 286 -11.00 -13.41 7.61
C GLN A 286 -10.21 -12.31 8.32
N ARG A 287 -10.64 -11.88 9.52
CA ARG A 287 -9.93 -10.87 10.33
C ARG A 287 -8.54 -11.35 10.75
N THR A 288 -8.42 -12.61 11.18
CA THR A 288 -7.12 -13.21 11.51
C THR A 288 -6.21 -13.27 10.29
N GLY A 289 -6.74 -13.67 9.13
CA GLY A 289 -6.00 -13.70 7.88
C GLY A 289 -5.50 -12.31 7.43
N VAL A 290 -6.32 -11.26 7.59
CA VAL A 290 -5.88 -9.89 7.32
C VAL A 290 -4.75 -9.49 8.26
N LEU A 291 -4.87 -9.74 9.56
CA LEU A 291 -3.79 -9.46 10.51
C LEU A 291 -2.50 -10.18 10.15
N ALA A 292 -2.58 -11.47 9.82
CA ALA A 292 -1.41 -12.26 9.42
C ALA A 292 -0.76 -11.69 8.14
N MET A 293 -1.56 -11.27 7.16
CA MET A 293 -1.05 -10.62 5.95
C MET A 293 -0.37 -9.30 6.26
N LYS A 294 -0.98 -8.43 7.07
CA LYS A 294 -0.43 -7.14 7.46
C LYS A 294 0.90 -7.27 8.24
N HIS A 295 0.98 -8.25 9.13
CA HIS A 295 2.25 -8.56 9.77
C HIS A 295 3.31 -9.04 8.77
N SER A 296 2.89 -9.82 7.76
CA SER A 296 3.82 -10.29 6.73
C SER A 296 4.36 -9.18 5.84
N GLU A 297 3.62 -8.07 5.66
CA GLU A 297 4.11 -6.88 4.94
C GLU A 297 5.34 -6.27 5.63
N LEU A 298 5.27 -6.11 6.96
CA LEU A 298 6.39 -5.56 7.74
C LEU A 298 7.66 -6.40 7.60
N GLU A 299 7.54 -7.71 7.76
CA GLU A 299 8.65 -8.64 7.63
C GLU A 299 9.15 -8.75 6.17
N PHE A 300 8.24 -8.68 5.19
CA PHE A 300 8.59 -8.65 3.77
C PHE A 300 9.43 -7.43 3.44
N ILE A 301 8.94 -6.21 3.76
CA ILE A 301 9.68 -4.96 3.48
C ILE A 301 11.03 -4.97 4.19
N ARG A 302 11.07 -5.38 5.47
CA ARG A 302 12.34 -5.50 6.20
C ARG A 302 13.32 -6.45 5.52
N SER A 303 12.85 -7.62 5.06
CA SER A 303 13.70 -8.61 4.39
C SER A 303 14.29 -8.11 3.07
N GLU A 304 13.58 -7.23 2.37
CA GLU A 304 13.99 -6.67 1.08
C GLU A 304 14.84 -5.40 1.23
N THR A 305 14.59 -4.59 2.26
CA THR A 305 15.19 -3.26 2.41
C THR A 305 16.21 -3.15 3.54
N GLY A 306 16.23 -4.10 4.47
CA GLY A 306 17.11 -4.09 5.65
C GLY A 306 16.57 -3.28 6.84
N GLU A 307 15.47 -2.53 6.69
CA GLU A 307 14.85 -1.75 7.76
C GLU A 307 13.36 -2.05 7.86
N TYR A 308 12.80 -1.96 9.07
CA TYR A 308 11.35 -1.96 9.22
C TYR A 308 10.72 -0.71 8.59
N PRO A 309 9.57 -0.85 7.90
CA PRO A 309 8.75 0.28 7.48
C PRO A 309 8.09 0.94 8.70
N ILE A 310 7.56 2.13 8.51
CA ILE A 310 6.71 2.81 9.49
C ILE A 310 5.34 2.14 9.49
N LEU A 311 4.84 1.80 10.67
CA LEU A 311 3.54 1.20 10.84
C LEU A 311 2.47 2.27 11.12
N LEU A 312 1.45 2.32 10.30
CA LEU A 312 0.32 3.23 10.43
C LEU A 312 -0.94 2.41 10.78
N LEU A 313 -1.59 2.73 11.91
CA LEU A 313 -2.79 2.05 12.40
C LEU A 313 -3.94 3.06 12.50
N ASP A 314 -4.86 3.05 11.53
CA ASP A 314 -5.98 3.98 11.47
C ASP A 314 -7.24 3.35 12.07
N ASP A 315 -7.56 3.72 13.31
CA ASP A 315 -8.75 3.28 14.10
C ASP A 315 -8.96 1.76 14.18
N VAL A 316 -7.89 0.98 14.04
CA VAL A 316 -7.92 -0.49 14.00
C VAL A 316 -8.29 -1.08 15.36
N MET A 317 -8.00 -0.38 16.47
CA MET A 317 -8.25 -0.87 17.82
C MET A 317 -9.73 -1.08 18.09
N SER A 318 -10.62 -0.30 17.49
CA SER A 318 -12.08 -0.42 17.59
C SER A 318 -12.62 -1.66 16.88
N GLU A 319 -11.94 -2.16 15.84
CA GLU A 319 -12.34 -3.30 15.01
C GLU A 319 -11.92 -4.66 15.58
N LEU A 320 -11.02 -4.66 16.57
CA LEU A 320 -10.43 -5.88 17.13
C LEU A 320 -11.04 -6.25 18.47
N ASP A 321 -11.26 -7.54 18.70
CA ASP A 321 -11.53 -8.07 20.03
C ASP A 321 -10.29 -7.96 20.95
N ALA A 322 -10.49 -8.16 22.25
CA ALA A 322 -9.44 -7.97 23.25
C ALA A 322 -8.21 -8.85 23.00
N GLY A 323 -8.39 -10.09 22.56
CA GLY A 323 -7.28 -11.02 22.30
C GLY A 323 -6.42 -10.56 21.11
N ARG A 324 -7.05 -10.22 19.98
CA ARG A 324 -6.34 -9.71 18.78
C ARG A 324 -5.68 -8.37 19.05
N ARG A 325 -6.32 -7.49 19.84
CA ARG A 325 -5.75 -6.21 20.25
C ARG A 325 -4.47 -6.39 21.06
N GLN A 326 -4.48 -7.30 22.04
CA GLN A 326 -3.29 -7.60 22.82
C GLN A 326 -2.15 -8.17 21.96
N GLN A 327 -2.47 -9.05 20.99
CA GLN A 327 -1.48 -9.57 20.04
C GLN A 327 -0.89 -8.45 19.17
N LEU A 328 -1.70 -7.53 18.66
CA LEU A 328 -1.23 -6.38 17.89
C LEU A 328 -0.33 -5.48 18.74
N LEU A 329 -0.74 -5.14 19.97
CA LEU A 329 0.05 -4.32 20.90
C LEU A 329 1.39 -4.99 21.26
N SER A 330 1.40 -6.30 21.51
CA SER A 330 2.64 -7.05 21.77
C SER A 330 3.59 -7.07 20.58
N PHE A 331 3.08 -6.97 19.37
CA PHE A 331 3.88 -6.86 18.15
C PHE A 331 4.45 -5.45 17.96
N ILE A 332 3.64 -4.42 18.19
CA ILE A 332 4.03 -3.01 18.08
C ILE A 332 5.18 -2.66 19.03
N GLY A 333 5.17 -3.23 20.24
CA GLY A 333 6.21 -3.01 21.24
C GLY A 333 7.59 -3.63 20.93
N ARG A 334 7.76 -4.23 19.73
CA ARG A 334 9.07 -4.77 19.33
C ARG A 334 10.00 -3.64 18.91
N GLU A 335 11.27 -3.80 19.29
CA GLU A 335 12.31 -2.83 18.92
C GLU A 335 12.42 -2.64 17.40
N GLY A 336 12.54 -1.39 16.98
CA GLY A 336 12.84 -1.00 15.61
C GLY A 336 11.63 -0.71 14.72
N ILE A 337 10.39 -0.85 15.22
CA ILE A 337 9.16 -0.51 14.47
C ILE A 337 8.57 0.78 15.03
N GLN A 338 8.72 1.90 14.31
CA GLN A 338 8.00 3.11 14.65
C GLN A 338 6.53 2.95 14.23
N THR A 339 5.62 3.22 15.17
CA THR A 339 4.18 3.05 14.98
C THR A 339 3.43 4.35 15.25
N LEU A 340 2.55 4.72 14.34
CA LEU A 340 1.61 5.81 14.47
C LEU A 340 0.19 5.22 14.55
N ILE A 341 -0.53 5.48 15.65
CA ILE A 341 -1.85 4.92 15.92
C ILE A 341 -2.88 6.03 16.10
N THR A 342 -4.02 5.92 15.44
CA THR A 342 -5.20 6.72 15.78
C THR A 342 -6.19 5.89 16.59
N ALA A 343 -6.78 6.49 17.59
CA ALA A 343 -7.80 5.88 18.42
C ALA A 343 -8.86 6.89 18.88
N THR A 344 -10.05 6.39 19.15
CA THR A 344 -11.16 7.17 19.69
C THR A 344 -11.22 7.11 21.21
N ASP A 345 -10.64 6.07 21.82
CA ASP A 345 -10.73 5.79 23.25
C ASP A 345 -9.34 5.48 23.83
N GLU A 346 -9.04 6.10 24.95
CA GLU A 346 -7.80 5.87 25.71
C GLU A 346 -7.80 4.47 26.36
N ALA A 347 -8.97 3.88 26.63
CA ALA A 347 -9.12 2.58 27.26
C ALA A 347 -8.53 1.41 26.43
N TYR A 348 -8.17 1.64 25.16
CA TYR A 348 -7.48 0.64 24.35
C TYR A 348 -6.02 0.46 24.74
N PHE A 349 -5.45 1.38 25.51
CA PHE A 349 -4.03 1.41 25.88
C PHE A 349 -3.89 1.42 27.41
N ASP A 350 -2.84 0.82 27.91
CA ASP A 350 -2.42 1.03 29.30
C ASP A 350 -1.75 2.40 29.42
N MET A 351 -2.56 3.43 29.63
CA MET A 351 -2.10 4.82 29.71
C MET A 351 -1.12 5.09 30.85
N GLN A 352 -0.99 4.17 31.82
CA GLN A 352 0.04 4.28 32.88
C GLN A 352 1.43 3.95 32.35
N SER A 353 1.49 3.09 31.32
CA SER A 353 2.73 2.74 30.64
C SER A 353 3.04 3.60 29.40
N VAL A 354 2.05 4.40 28.94
CA VAL A 354 2.20 5.29 27.78
C VAL A 354 2.57 6.70 28.26
N GLU A 355 3.84 7.00 28.23
CA GLU A 355 4.34 8.32 28.69
C GLU A 355 3.99 9.48 27.74
N ARG A 356 3.60 9.18 26.48
CA ARG A 356 3.54 10.18 25.41
C ARG A 356 2.43 9.88 24.40
N TYR A 357 1.45 10.78 24.29
CA TYR A 357 0.39 10.72 23.31
C TYR A 357 -0.03 12.13 22.84
N PHE A 358 -0.77 12.20 21.75
CA PHE A 358 -1.26 13.42 21.14
C PHE A 358 -2.78 13.48 21.25
N ARG A 359 -3.32 14.55 21.78
CA ARG A 359 -4.76 14.84 21.74
C ARG A 359 -5.09 15.66 20.51
N VAL A 360 -6.01 15.16 19.69
CA VAL A 360 -6.43 15.78 18.43
C VAL A 360 -7.84 16.32 18.57
N ALA A 361 -8.01 17.62 18.38
CA ALA A 361 -9.29 18.30 18.46
C ALA A 361 -9.39 19.42 17.42
N ALA A 362 -10.42 19.40 16.59
CA ALA A 362 -10.78 20.45 15.62
C ALA A 362 -9.61 20.98 14.77
N GLY A 363 -8.75 20.08 14.26
CA GLY A 363 -7.60 20.46 13.44
C GLY A 363 -6.42 21.04 14.24
N SER A 364 -6.40 20.83 15.55
CA SER A 364 -5.26 21.13 16.42
C SER A 364 -4.77 19.86 17.12
N VAL A 365 -3.48 19.85 17.46
CA VAL A 365 -2.84 18.72 18.16
C VAL A 365 -2.08 19.25 19.36
N ALA A 366 -2.40 18.76 20.54
CA ALA A 366 -1.69 19.03 21.78
C ALA A 366 -0.95 17.76 22.22
N GLY A 367 0.35 17.87 22.54
CA GLY A 367 1.10 16.79 23.18
C GLY A 367 0.70 16.69 24.66
N ALA A 368 0.34 15.49 25.14
CA ALA A 368 0.22 15.21 26.55
C ALA A 368 1.43 14.36 26.95
N GLY A 369 2.25 14.89 27.87
CA GLY A 369 3.52 14.26 28.29
C GLY A 369 4.71 15.22 28.32
N TYR A 370 4.54 16.46 27.84
CA TYR A 370 5.44 17.55 28.24
C TYR A 370 4.77 18.32 29.36
N GLY A 371 5.38 18.29 30.56
CA GLY A 371 5.20 19.35 31.54
C GLY A 371 5.40 20.66 30.81
N GLU A 372 4.53 21.61 31.13
CA GLU A 372 4.62 23.01 30.74
C GLU A 372 6.08 23.43 30.72
N ALA A 373 6.61 23.70 29.56
CA ALA A 373 7.85 24.45 29.42
C ALA A 373 7.47 25.70 28.62
N ASP A 374 7.17 26.68 29.43
CA ASP A 374 7.50 28.08 29.32
C ASP A 374 7.02 28.88 28.10
N GLY A 375 6.12 29.81 28.46
CA GLY A 375 6.17 31.28 28.36
C GLY A 375 6.30 31.92 27.00
#